data_66da73d572d7fe4d07093351cae7a1e7
#
_entry.id   66da73d572d7fe4d07093351cae7a1e7
#
_cell.length_a   1.000
_cell.length_b   1.000
_cell.length_c   1.000
_cell.angle_alpha   90.00
_cell.angle_beta   90.00
_cell.angle_gamma   90.00
#
_symmetry.space_group_name_H-M   'P 1'
#
loop_
_entity.id
_entity.type
_entity.pdbx_description
1 polymer ?
#
loop_
_entity_poly.entity_id
_entity_poly.type
_entity_poly.pdbx_seq_one_letter_code
_entity_poly.pdbx_strand_id
1 'polypeptide(L)'
;MINLRPLTENDLPFLLEVRNDDSTRQFLENNSKFTLKQSLKWFRETQPKWYIIEVNRFSVGYIRTNGDEVGCDIHPNFRKKGYAKIAYELYLKDKDYASLWVFEDNFAKNLYEKLGFVTNGKSITIRDRNYIQMEYNGK
;
A
#
# COMPACT_ATOMS: atom_id res chain seq x y z
N MET A 1 -9.16 9.47 15.27
CA MET A 1 -9.52 8.05 15.06
C MET A 1 -9.28 7.63 13.62
N ILE A 2 -8.67 6.47 13.43
CA ILE A 2 -8.32 5.94 12.12
C ILE A 2 -9.29 4.82 11.74
N ASN A 3 -9.77 4.84 10.51
CA ASN A 3 -10.57 3.74 9.97
C ASN A 3 -10.23 3.49 8.52
N LEU A 4 -10.60 2.30 8.05
CA LEU A 4 -10.51 1.91 6.66
C LEU A 4 -11.92 1.87 6.07
N ARG A 5 -12.09 2.43 4.88
CA ARG A 5 -13.35 2.32 4.15
C ARG A 5 -13.08 1.93 2.71
N PRO A 6 -14.03 1.30 2.04
CA PRO A 6 -13.82 0.90 0.64
C PRO A 6 -13.49 2.09 -0.27
N LEU A 7 -12.57 1.86 -1.19
CA LEU A 7 -12.23 2.83 -2.23
C LEU A 7 -13.44 3.04 -3.15
N THR A 8 -13.73 4.30 -3.45
CA THR A 8 -14.77 4.65 -4.42
C THR A 8 -14.15 5.41 -5.58
N GLU A 9 -14.93 5.56 -6.65
CA GLU A 9 -14.49 6.29 -7.84
C GLU A 9 -14.12 7.74 -7.49
N ASN A 10 -14.84 8.34 -6.54
CA ASN A 10 -14.57 9.72 -6.11
C ASN A 10 -13.23 9.89 -5.40
N ASP A 11 -12.61 8.81 -4.97
CA ASP A 11 -11.31 8.84 -4.29
C ASP A 11 -10.12 8.86 -5.26
N LEU A 12 -10.37 8.62 -6.55
CA LEU A 12 -9.28 8.49 -7.52
C LEU A 12 -8.39 9.72 -7.65
N PRO A 13 -8.93 10.96 -7.60
CA PRO A 13 -8.05 12.14 -7.59
C PRO A 13 -7.06 12.14 -6.41
N PHE A 14 -7.53 11.81 -5.22
CA PHE A 14 -6.66 11.69 -4.05
C PHE A 14 -5.65 10.57 -4.22
N LEU A 15 -6.10 9.40 -4.68
CA LEU A 15 -5.24 8.25 -4.90
C LEU A 15 -4.08 8.64 -5.83
N LEU A 16 -4.39 9.38 -6.90
CA LEU A 16 -3.37 9.80 -7.86
C LEU A 16 -2.39 10.81 -7.28
N GLU A 17 -2.83 11.70 -6.39
CA GLU A 17 -1.92 12.60 -5.71
C GLU A 17 -0.84 11.81 -4.98
N VAL A 18 -1.23 10.75 -4.28
CA VAL A 18 -0.29 9.90 -3.55
C VAL A 18 0.54 9.06 -4.52
N ARG A 19 -0.14 8.36 -5.43
CA ARG A 19 0.46 7.38 -6.33
C ARG A 19 1.48 7.99 -7.28
N ASN A 20 1.19 9.18 -7.78
CA ASN A 20 2.04 9.86 -8.77
C ASN A 20 3.14 10.71 -8.13
N ASP A 21 3.15 10.87 -6.82
CA ASP A 21 4.22 11.60 -6.15
C ASP A 21 5.55 10.85 -6.29
N ASP A 22 6.62 11.58 -6.55
CA ASP A 22 7.93 10.97 -6.77
C ASP A 22 8.37 10.14 -5.56
N SER A 23 8.08 10.61 -4.35
CA SER A 23 8.47 9.91 -3.13
C SER A 23 7.75 8.57 -2.95
N THR A 24 6.57 8.41 -3.56
CA THR A 24 5.84 7.15 -3.56
C THR A 24 6.33 6.24 -4.67
N ARG A 25 6.43 6.77 -5.90
CA ARG A 25 6.73 5.99 -7.10
C ARG A 25 8.06 5.23 -7.01
N GLN A 26 9.06 5.80 -6.36
CA GLN A 26 10.37 5.16 -6.27
C GLN A 26 10.34 3.80 -5.57
N PHE A 27 9.33 3.54 -4.75
CA PHE A 27 9.20 2.29 -4.01
C PHE A 27 8.16 1.33 -4.59
N LEU A 28 7.58 1.68 -5.74
CA LEU A 28 6.58 0.83 -6.39
C LEU A 28 7.22 -0.01 -7.49
N GLU A 29 6.65 -1.19 -7.72
CA GLU A 29 7.10 -2.06 -8.81
C GLU A 29 6.98 -1.33 -10.14
N ASN A 30 5.79 -0.79 -10.41
CA ASN A 30 5.55 0.05 -11.58
C ASN A 30 5.63 1.52 -11.15
N ASN A 31 6.68 2.22 -11.60
CA ASN A 31 6.90 3.61 -11.21
C ASN A 31 6.36 4.64 -12.22
N SER A 32 5.51 4.22 -13.15
CA SER A 32 4.88 5.14 -14.11
C SER A 32 3.86 6.03 -13.43
N LYS A 33 3.64 7.23 -13.98
CA LYS A 33 2.53 8.09 -13.58
C LYS A 33 1.29 7.68 -14.33
N PHE A 34 0.13 7.84 -13.69
CA PHE A 34 -1.16 7.54 -14.31
C PHE A 34 -2.03 8.78 -14.36
N THR A 35 -2.88 8.85 -15.39
CA THR A 35 -3.87 9.91 -15.51
C THR A 35 -5.18 9.49 -14.83
N LEU A 36 -6.04 10.49 -14.58
CA LEU A 36 -7.38 10.20 -14.05
C LEU A 36 -8.15 9.27 -14.99
N LYS A 37 -8.05 9.50 -16.29
CA LYS A 37 -8.72 8.67 -17.29
C LYS A 37 -8.29 7.20 -17.20
N GLN A 38 -6.99 6.96 -17.09
CA GLN A 38 -6.45 5.61 -16.93
C GLN A 38 -6.95 4.96 -15.63
N SER A 39 -6.97 5.73 -14.55
CA SER A 39 -7.41 5.23 -13.24
C SER A 39 -8.90 4.92 -13.22
N LEU A 40 -9.72 5.74 -13.87
CA LEU A 40 -11.15 5.47 -14.01
C LEU A 40 -11.41 4.17 -14.75
N LYS A 41 -10.69 3.96 -15.85
CA LYS A 41 -10.80 2.72 -16.63
C LYS A 41 -10.40 1.52 -15.78
N TRP A 42 -9.26 1.60 -15.10
CA TRP A 42 -8.79 0.55 -14.20
C TRP A 42 -9.82 0.23 -13.12
N PHE A 43 -10.36 1.27 -12.47
CA PHE A 43 -11.32 1.09 -11.38
C PHE A 43 -12.59 0.38 -11.87
N ARG A 44 -13.13 0.81 -13.02
CA ARG A 44 -14.35 0.23 -13.57
C ARG A 44 -14.18 -1.19 -14.07
N GLU A 45 -13.02 -1.50 -14.65
CA GLU A 45 -12.73 -2.84 -15.18
C GLU A 45 -12.33 -3.82 -14.08
N THR A 46 -11.56 -3.37 -13.10
CA THR A 46 -10.97 -4.22 -12.07
C THR A 46 -11.86 -4.37 -10.85
N GLN A 47 -12.65 -3.35 -10.53
CA GLN A 47 -13.44 -3.28 -9.30
C GLN A 47 -12.59 -3.65 -8.09
N PRO A 48 -11.51 -2.89 -7.85
CA PRO A 48 -10.53 -3.24 -6.83
C PRO A 48 -11.12 -3.17 -5.42
N LYS A 49 -10.63 -4.05 -4.55
CA LYS A 49 -11.05 -4.07 -3.14
C LYS A 49 -10.03 -3.33 -2.28
N TRP A 50 -9.63 -2.17 -2.71
CA TRP A 50 -8.72 -1.31 -1.96
C TRP A 50 -9.49 -0.53 -0.91
N TYR A 51 -8.75 0.05 0.03
CA TYR A 51 -9.34 0.82 1.13
C TYR A 51 -8.69 2.19 1.22
N ILE A 52 -9.50 3.20 1.52
CA ILE A 52 -8.99 4.51 1.90
C ILE A 52 -8.72 4.50 3.40
N ILE A 53 -7.59 5.06 3.79
CA ILE A 53 -7.24 5.25 5.19
C ILE A 53 -7.72 6.65 5.57
N GLU A 54 -8.63 6.72 6.53
CA GLU A 54 -9.17 7.98 7.02
C GLU A 54 -8.75 8.25 8.44
N VAL A 55 -8.39 9.51 8.71
CA VAL A 55 -8.14 9.98 10.07
C VAL A 55 -9.09 11.16 10.29
N ASN A 56 -10.05 11.00 11.22
CA ASN A 56 -11.06 12.01 11.48
C ASN A 56 -11.76 12.46 10.19
N ARG A 57 -12.10 11.51 9.31
CA ARG A 57 -12.77 11.71 8.02
C ARG A 57 -11.91 12.34 6.93
N PHE A 58 -10.63 12.57 7.19
CA PHE A 58 -9.69 13.02 6.15
C PHE A 58 -8.95 11.85 5.56
N SER A 59 -8.88 11.80 4.22
CA SER A 59 -8.12 10.77 3.53
C SER A 59 -6.63 11.05 3.69
N VAL A 60 -5.87 10.09 4.20
CA VAL A 60 -4.43 10.24 4.42
C VAL A 60 -3.60 9.25 3.60
N GLY A 61 -4.23 8.21 3.06
CA GLY A 61 -3.55 7.20 2.27
C GLY A 61 -4.52 6.11 1.84
N TYR A 62 -3.98 5.00 1.38
CA TYR A 62 -4.80 3.88 0.95
C TYR A 62 -4.07 2.55 1.15
N ILE A 63 -4.86 1.49 1.28
CA ILE A 63 -4.38 0.11 1.28
C ILE A 63 -4.66 -0.47 -0.10
N ARG A 64 -3.64 -1.03 -0.74
CA ARG A 64 -3.73 -1.74 -2.01
C ARG A 64 -3.87 -3.23 -1.73
N THR A 65 -4.72 -3.91 -2.46
CA THR A 65 -4.85 -5.36 -2.33
C THR A 65 -4.92 -6.01 -3.70
N ASN A 66 -4.33 -7.20 -3.78
CA ASN A 66 -4.43 -8.07 -4.94
C ASN A 66 -4.37 -9.51 -4.41
N GLY A 67 -5.55 -10.10 -4.17
CA GLY A 67 -5.60 -11.38 -3.46
C GLY A 67 -5.03 -11.21 -2.06
N ASP A 68 -4.02 -12.00 -1.73
CA ASP A 68 -3.35 -11.94 -0.43
C ASP A 68 -2.24 -10.88 -0.37
N GLU A 69 -1.90 -10.29 -1.50
CA GLU A 69 -0.88 -9.24 -1.54
C GLU A 69 -1.47 -7.93 -1.03
N VAL A 70 -0.72 -7.25 -0.19
CA VAL A 70 -1.13 -5.98 0.40
C VAL A 70 -0.01 -4.95 0.27
N GLY A 71 -0.40 -3.70 0.11
CA GLY A 71 0.52 -2.57 0.13
C GLY A 71 -0.18 -1.36 0.72
N CYS A 72 0.59 -0.36 1.09
CA CYS A 72 0.05 0.85 1.70
C CYS A 72 0.87 2.04 1.25
N ASP A 73 0.20 3.10 0.87
CA ASP A 73 0.86 4.35 0.52
C ASP A 73 0.20 5.48 1.30
N ILE A 74 1.01 6.31 1.95
CA ILE A 74 0.54 7.46 2.72
C ILE A 74 0.90 8.75 1.97
N HIS A 75 -0.04 9.67 1.91
CA HIS A 75 0.19 10.98 1.30
C HIS A 75 1.39 11.65 1.99
N PRO A 76 2.30 12.28 1.23
CA PRO A 76 3.52 12.87 1.81
C PRO A 76 3.28 13.80 3.01
N ASN A 77 2.16 14.54 3.00
CA ASN A 77 1.84 15.48 4.08
C ASN A 77 1.44 14.80 5.39
N PHE A 78 1.20 13.50 5.36
CA PHE A 78 0.70 12.75 6.52
C PHE A 78 1.65 11.65 6.97
N ARG A 79 2.87 11.63 6.45
CA ARG A 79 3.88 10.63 6.82
C ARG A 79 4.49 10.93 8.19
N LYS A 80 5.18 9.92 8.75
CA LYS A 80 5.87 9.99 10.05
C LYS A 80 4.93 10.23 11.22
N LYS A 81 3.66 9.83 11.07
CA LYS A 81 2.66 9.93 12.13
C LYS A 81 2.15 8.57 12.61
N GLY A 82 2.71 7.48 12.07
CA GLY A 82 2.32 6.13 12.45
C GLY A 82 1.04 5.62 11.80
N TYR A 83 0.50 6.30 10.81
CA TYR A 83 -0.77 5.91 10.20
C TYR A 83 -0.67 4.60 9.43
N ALA A 84 0.46 4.34 8.75
CA ALA A 84 0.63 3.10 8.00
C ALA A 84 0.59 1.89 8.94
N LYS A 85 1.26 1.98 10.08
CA LYS A 85 1.28 0.89 11.07
C LYS A 85 -0.14 0.56 11.53
N ILE A 86 -0.90 1.59 11.90
CA ILE A 86 -2.27 1.39 12.39
C ILE A 86 -3.17 0.84 11.30
N ALA A 87 -3.02 1.34 10.07
CA ALA A 87 -3.80 0.86 8.93
C ALA A 87 -3.53 -0.63 8.67
N TYR A 88 -2.26 -1.04 8.69
CA TYR A 88 -1.91 -2.45 8.54
C TYR A 88 -2.48 -3.29 9.67
N GLU A 89 -2.41 -2.80 10.90
CA GLU A 89 -2.96 -3.53 12.05
C GLU A 89 -4.47 -3.75 11.88
N LEU A 90 -5.20 -2.71 11.43
CA LEU A 90 -6.62 -2.83 11.16
C LEU A 90 -6.91 -3.83 10.03
N TYR A 91 -6.11 -3.75 8.95
CA TYR A 91 -6.29 -4.65 7.82
C TYR A 91 -6.01 -6.11 8.19
N LEU A 92 -4.94 -6.34 8.96
CA LEU A 92 -4.48 -7.71 9.30
C LEU A 92 -5.29 -8.36 10.40
N LYS A 93 -6.11 -7.60 11.11
CA LYS A 93 -6.86 -8.07 12.28
C LYS A 93 -7.60 -9.38 12.01
N ASP A 94 -8.23 -9.51 10.85
CA ASP A 94 -9.04 -10.68 10.48
C ASP A 94 -8.32 -11.58 9.49
N LYS A 95 -7.02 -11.40 9.27
CA LYS A 95 -6.28 -12.16 8.28
C LYS A 95 -5.39 -13.21 8.94
N ASP A 96 -5.40 -14.40 8.37
CA ASP A 96 -4.48 -15.47 8.77
C ASP A 96 -3.20 -15.44 7.96
N TYR A 97 -3.24 -14.80 6.79
CA TYR A 97 -2.12 -14.74 5.87
C TYR A 97 -2.20 -13.47 5.04
N ALA A 98 -1.03 -12.90 4.77
CA ALA A 98 -0.88 -11.81 3.81
C ALA A 98 0.55 -11.83 3.28
N SER A 99 0.76 -11.27 2.11
CA SER A 99 2.10 -11.13 1.53
C SER A 99 2.27 -9.73 0.99
N LEU A 100 3.53 -9.32 0.85
CA LEU A 100 3.85 -8.05 0.21
C LEU A 100 5.21 -8.15 -0.45
N TRP A 101 5.45 -7.22 -1.38
CA TRP A 101 6.76 -7.05 -1.98
C TRP A 101 7.31 -5.69 -1.56
N VAL A 102 8.58 -5.63 -1.27
CA VAL A 102 9.23 -4.39 -0.83
C VAL A 102 10.67 -4.37 -1.34
N PHE A 103 11.14 -3.19 -1.75
CA PHE A 103 12.55 -3.04 -2.05
C PHE A 103 13.35 -3.19 -0.75
N GLU A 104 14.42 -3.96 -0.82
CA GLU A 104 15.24 -4.26 0.36
C GLU A 104 15.82 -3.00 0.99
N ASP A 105 16.06 -1.97 0.18
CA ASP A 105 16.57 -0.69 0.64
C ASP A 105 15.47 0.27 1.13
N ASN A 106 14.21 -0.16 1.12
CA ASN A 106 13.12 0.66 1.61
C ASN A 106 13.04 0.60 3.13
N PHE A 107 13.07 1.76 3.76
CA PHE A 107 13.00 1.86 5.22
C PHE A 107 11.73 1.22 5.79
N ALA A 108 10.64 1.16 5.03
CA ALA A 108 9.38 0.54 5.45
C ALA A 108 9.52 -0.93 5.79
N LYS A 109 10.58 -1.59 5.36
CA LYS A 109 10.84 -2.98 5.72
C LYS A 109 10.86 -3.17 7.23
N ASN A 110 11.39 -2.18 7.96
CA ASN A 110 11.43 -2.22 9.43
C ASN A 110 10.03 -2.26 10.03
N LEU A 111 9.09 -1.52 9.44
CA LEU A 111 7.70 -1.54 9.87
C LEU A 111 7.08 -2.91 9.64
N TYR A 112 7.33 -3.49 8.48
CA TYR A 112 6.76 -4.81 8.15
C TYR A 112 7.27 -5.88 9.11
N GLU A 113 8.54 -5.84 9.47
CA GLU A 113 9.10 -6.78 10.44
C GLU A 113 8.43 -6.63 11.80
N LYS A 114 8.17 -5.40 12.23
CA LYS A 114 7.46 -5.15 13.50
C LYS A 114 6.03 -5.65 13.48
N LEU A 115 5.40 -5.69 12.30
CA LEU A 115 4.04 -6.20 12.15
C LEU A 115 3.97 -7.72 12.09
N GLY A 116 5.12 -8.38 12.00
CA GLY A 116 5.17 -9.85 11.94
C GLY A 116 5.43 -10.43 10.56
N PHE A 117 5.71 -9.58 9.57
CA PHE A 117 6.12 -10.07 8.25
C PHE A 117 7.55 -10.59 8.30
N VAL A 118 7.80 -11.70 7.62
CA VAL A 118 9.14 -12.29 7.50
C VAL A 118 9.43 -12.57 6.03
N THR A 119 10.70 -12.50 5.66
CA THR A 119 11.11 -12.80 4.29
C THR A 119 10.93 -14.29 4.01
N ASN A 120 10.52 -14.61 2.77
CA ASN A 120 10.33 -16.01 2.37
C ASN A 120 11.38 -16.50 1.37
N GLY A 121 12.41 -15.70 1.12
CA GLY A 121 13.49 -16.05 0.21
C GLY A 121 13.25 -15.70 -1.25
N LYS A 122 12.06 -15.27 -1.60
CA LYS A 122 11.77 -14.85 -2.98
C LYS A 122 12.25 -13.44 -3.22
N SER A 123 12.92 -13.22 -4.34
CA SER A 123 13.40 -11.91 -4.74
C SER A 123 13.52 -11.80 -6.25
N ILE A 124 13.38 -10.58 -6.75
CA ILE A 124 13.60 -10.25 -8.15
C ILE A 124 14.34 -8.92 -8.20
N THR A 125 14.95 -8.61 -9.34
CA THR A 125 15.63 -7.34 -9.54
C THR A 125 14.74 -6.41 -10.35
N ILE A 126 14.52 -5.20 -9.84
CA ILE A 126 13.76 -4.16 -10.51
C ILE A 126 14.57 -2.88 -10.42
N ARG A 127 14.90 -2.28 -11.59
CA ARG A 127 15.70 -1.07 -11.68
C ARG A 127 16.99 -1.16 -10.87
N ASP A 128 17.70 -2.30 -11.01
CA ASP A 128 18.96 -2.59 -10.31
C ASP A 128 18.84 -2.63 -8.78
N ARG A 129 17.63 -2.84 -8.28
CA ARG A 129 17.37 -2.94 -6.84
C ARG A 129 16.75 -4.29 -6.52
N ASN A 130 17.04 -4.79 -5.33
CA ASN A 130 16.50 -6.07 -4.88
C ASN A 130 15.09 -5.86 -4.33
N TYR A 131 14.11 -6.54 -4.95
CA TYR A 131 12.70 -6.49 -4.57
C TYR A 131 12.35 -7.84 -3.96
N ILE A 132 12.01 -7.84 -2.68
CA ILE A 132 11.84 -9.08 -1.90
C ILE A 132 10.40 -9.26 -1.48
N GLN A 133 10.01 -10.52 -1.28
CA GLN A 133 8.69 -10.85 -0.78
C GLN A 133 8.76 -11.15 0.72
N MET A 134 7.74 -10.68 1.44
CA MET A 134 7.57 -10.96 2.85
C MET A 134 6.17 -11.54 3.08
N GLU A 135 6.04 -12.38 4.09
CA GLU A 135 4.79 -13.04 4.43
C GLU A 135 4.42 -12.83 5.89
N TYR A 136 3.13 -12.69 6.13
CA TYR A 136 2.54 -12.59 7.45
C TYR A 136 1.67 -13.84 7.67
N ASN A 137 1.97 -14.60 8.71
CA ASN A 137 1.21 -15.79 9.10
C ASN A 137 0.68 -15.57 10.51
N GLY A 138 -0.19 -14.59 10.66
CA GLY A 138 -0.52 -13.93 11.90
C GLY A 138 -1.10 -14.77 13.01
N LYS A 139 -1.56 -15.93 12.71
CA LYS A 139 -2.18 -16.79 13.73
C LYS A 139 -1.43 -18.11 13.79
#